data_5d5d6c68adaf47b1933b73f6b1f381da
#
_entry.id   5d5d6c68adaf47b1933b73f6b1f381da
#
_cell.length_a   1.000
_cell.length_b   1.000
_cell.length_c   1.000
_cell.angle_alpha   90.00
_cell.angle_beta   90.00
_cell.angle_gamma   90.00
#
_symmetry.space_group_name_H-M   'P 1'
#
loop_
_entity.id
_entity.type
_entity.pdbx_description
1 polymer ?
#
loop_
_entity_poly.entity_id
_entity_poly.type
_entity_poly.pdbx_seq_one_letter_code
_entity_poly.pdbx_strand_id
1 'polypeptide(L)'
;SLRQPKRNSKVKALNTKHYLILLVIPFIIAILTLINYNNLPELIPVHYNASGVIDKVVEKGTTAAYLNLAGIPFMLVLMVFFFVFINKITVNSKSDLFSGKIKGTIEKKLLFKKYASIFTWILALETLIIMAIPQVSILFNLGIEIMTIPMIILFISIGGFLVISYYFGQGGRNIKTTEEGEENYRDDDDRYILGSIYYNKNDPALMVEKRIG
;
A
#
# COMPACT_ATOMS: atom_id res chain seq x y z
N SER A 1 17.47 14.31 -36.83
CA SER A 1 16.74 13.25 -36.10
C SER A 1 17.41 13.06 -34.75
N LEU A 2 16.79 13.59 -33.72
CA LEU A 2 17.23 13.39 -32.34
C LEU A 2 16.96 11.93 -31.96
N ARG A 3 18.00 11.12 -31.89
CA ARG A 3 17.93 9.75 -31.36
C ARG A 3 17.48 9.82 -29.92
N GLN A 4 16.27 9.34 -29.62
CA GLN A 4 15.87 9.11 -28.25
C GLN A 4 16.88 8.15 -27.59
N PRO A 5 17.40 8.47 -26.40
CA PRO A 5 18.32 7.57 -25.71
C PRO A 5 17.61 6.26 -25.45
N LYS A 6 18.24 5.13 -25.82
CA LYS A 6 17.74 3.79 -25.51
C LYS A 6 17.45 3.70 -24.03
N ARG A 7 16.19 3.41 -23.70
CA ARG A 7 15.62 3.24 -22.37
C ARG A 7 16.18 1.97 -21.71
N ASN A 8 17.47 1.97 -21.39
CA ASN A 8 18.15 0.85 -20.72
C ASN A 8 18.22 1.07 -19.20
N SER A 9 17.15 1.54 -18.56
CA SER A 9 17.15 1.54 -17.10
C SER A 9 16.77 0.14 -16.62
N LYS A 10 17.70 -0.55 -15.96
CA LYS A 10 17.48 -1.82 -15.26
C LYS A 10 16.52 -1.66 -14.07
N VAL A 11 16.15 -0.44 -13.74
CA VAL A 11 15.27 -0.10 -12.61
C VAL A 11 13.82 -0.19 -13.06
N LYS A 12 13.10 -1.19 -12.57
CA LYS A 12 11.67 -1.37 -12.87
C LYS A 12 10.87 -1.40 -11.56
N ALA A 13 9.73 -0.73 -11.54
CA ALA A 13 8.73 -0.92 -10.49
C ALA A 13 8.20 -2.36 -10.46
N LEU A 14 7.65 -2.77 -9.33
CA LEU A 14 7.08 -4.09 -9.18
C LEU A 14 5.90 -4.28 -10.14
N ASN A 15 5.93 -5.38 -10.89
CA ASN A 15 4.84 -5.67 -11.82
C ASN A 15 3.57 -6.04 -11.05
N THR A 16 2.43 -5.62 -11.58
CA THR A 16 1.08 -5.95 -11.05
C THR A 16 0.88 -7.45 -10.80
N LYS A 17 1.51 -8.32 -11.61
CA LYS A 17 1.46 -9.79 -11.43
C LYS A 17 1.92 -10.24 -10.05
N HIS A 18 2.86 -9.53 -9.42
CA HIS A 18 3.33 -9.85 -8.07
C HIS A 18 2.25 -9.63 -7.01
N TYR A 19 1.32 -8.70 -7.25
CA TYR A 19 0.18 -8.48 -6.37
C TYR A 19 -0.86 -9.60 -6.47
N LEU A 20 -1.02 -10.20 -7.66
CA LEU A 20 -1.95 -11.31 -7.85
C LEU A 20 -1.55 -12.58 -7.07
N ILE A 21 -0.27 -12.73 -6.73
CA ILE A 21 0.20 -13.80 -5.84
C ILE A 21 -0.48 -13.72 -4.46
N LEU A 22 -0.83 -12.52 -4.02
CA LEU A 22 -1.52 -12.31 -2.74
C LEU A 22 -2.93 -12.92 -2.71
N LEU A 23 -3.52 -13.25 -3.88
CA LEU A 23 -4.79 -13.99 -3.95
C LEU A 23 -4.70 -15.38 -3.31
N VAL A 24 -3.51 -15.92 -3.10
CA VAL A 24 -3.32 -17.17 -2.38
C VAL A 24 -3.88 -17.11 -0.96
N ILE A 25 -3.82 -15.92 -0.33
CA ILE A 25 -4.31 -15.71 1.05
C ILE A 25 -5.83 -15.94 1.15
N PRO A 26 -6.70 -15.21 0.40
CA PRO A 26 -8.14 -15.45 0.45
C PRO A 26 -8.52 -16.87 0.06
N PHE A 27 -7.81 -17.51 -0.89
CA PHE A 27 -8.05 -18.90 -1.22
C PHE A 27 -7.76 -19.85 -0.05
N ILE A 28 -6.63 -19.67 0.63
CA ILE A 28 -6.30 -20.45 1.83
C ILE A 28 -7.37 -20.25 2.90
N ILE A 29 -7.77 -19.02 3.18
CA ILE A 29 -8.79 -18.71 4.19
C ILE A 29 -10.14 -19.36 3.81
N ALA A 30 -10.54 -19.31 2.55
CA ALA A 30 -11.78 -19.95 2.09
C ALA A 30 -11.71 -21.49 2.28
N ILE A 31 -10.61 -22.12 1.88
CA ILE A 31 -10.41 -23.57 2.04
C ILE A 31 -10.42 -23.97 3.52
N LEU A 32 -9.67 -23.24 4.37
CA LEU A 32 -9.64 -23.50 5.81
C LEU A 32 -11.02 -23.36 6.43
N THR A 33 -11.81 -22.38 6.01
CA THR A 33 -13.19 -22.18 6.47
C THR A 33 -14.06 -23.37 6.11
N LEU A 34 -13.98 -23.86 4.87
CA LEU A 34 -14.76 -25.02 4.41
C LEU A 34 -14.39 -26.29 5.18
N ILE A 35 -13.09 -26.57 5.34
CA ILE A 35 -12.60 -27.76 6.03
C ILE A 35 -12.99 -27.76 7.51
N ASN A 36 -12.93 -26.59 8.17
CA ASN A 36 -13.18 -26.49 9.60
C ASN A 36 -14.62 -26.12 9.95
N TYR A 37 -15.51 -25.98 8.97
CA TYR A 37 -16.89 -25.55 9.21
C TYR A 37 -17.61 -26.38 10.27
N ASN A 38 -17.46 -27.71 10.22
CA ASN A 38 -18.12 -28.62 11.17
C ASN A 38 -17.60 -28.44 12.61
N ASN A 39 -16.37 -27.97 12.78
CA ASN A 39 -15.73 -27.75 14.07
C ASN A 39 -16.05 -26.36 14.68
N LEU A 40 -16.74 -25.50 13.93
CA LEU A 40 -17.12 -24.19 14.43
C LEU A 40 -18.15 -24.31 15.57
N PRO A 41 -18.11 -23.37 16.55
CA PRO A 41 -19.09 -23.31 17.62
C PRO A 41 -20.49 -23.00 17.05
N GLU A 42 -21.54 -23.37 17.80
CA GLU A 42 -22.94 -23.08 17.43
C GLU A 42 -23.22 -21.58 17.36
N LEU A 43 -22.55 -20.80 18.20
CA LEU A 43 -22.59 -19.34 18.17
C LEU A 43 -21.25 -18.82 17.62
N ILE A 44 -21.25 -18.34 16.40
CA ILE A 44 -20.06 -17.85 15.70
C ILE A 44 -19.87 -16.38 16.03
N PRO A 45 -18.72 -15.96 16.62
CA PRO A 45 -18.40 -14.56 16.82
C PRO A 45 -18.27 -13.83 15.48
N VAL A 46 -18.92 -12.67 15.33
CA VAL A 46 -18.89 -11.87 14.11
C VAL A 46 -18.46 -10.44 14.35
N HIS A 47 -18.34 -10.04 15.61
CA HIS A 47 -17.83 -8.71 15.96
C HIS A 47 -17.15 -8.76 17.34
N TYR A 48 -16.08 -7.96 17.46
CA TYR A 48 -15.36 -7.71 18.70
C TYR A 48 -15.38 -6.21 18.97
N ASN A 49 -15.63 -5.80 20.19
CA ASN A 49 -15.54 -4.40 20.58
C ASN A 49 -14.08 -3.92 20.68
N ALA A 50 -13.87 -2.65 20.98
CA ALA A 50 -12.54 -2.06 21.09
C ALA A 50 -11.65 -2.68 22.18
N SER A 51 -12.25 -3.38 23.16
CA SER A 51 -11.52 -4.12 24.21
C SER A 51 -11.24 -5.58 23.83
N GLY A 52 -11.56 -6.00 22.61
CA GLY A 52 -11.36 -7.38 22.14
C GLY A 52 -12.42 -8.38 22.65
N VAL A 53 -13.51 -7.89 23.27
CA VAL A 53 -14.59 -8.73 23.76
C VAL A 53 -15.63 -8.94 22.67
N ILE A 54 -16.09 -10.19 22.53
CA ILE A 54 -17.16 -10.55 21.59
C ILE A 54 -18.45 -9.87 22.04
N ASP A 55 -19.02 -9.04 21.17
CA ASP A 55 -20.27 -8.32 21.43
C ASP A 55 -21.38 -8.66 20.43
N LYS A 56 -21.07 -9.44 19.39
CA LYS A 56 -22.06 -9.96 18.45
C LYS A 56 -21.71 -11.36 18.00
N VAL A 57 -22.70 -12.23 18.03
CA VAL A 57 -22.62 -13.60 17.55
C VAL A 57 -23.76 -13.90 16.57
N VAL A 58 -23.58 -14.91 15.73
CA VAL A 58 -24.62 -15.45 14.83
C VAL A 58 -24.68 -16.97 15.01
N GLU A 59 -25.88 -17.51 14.86
CA GLU A 59 -26.10 -18.95 14.95
C GLU A 59 -25.58 -19.66 13.70
N LYS A 60 -24.84 -20.77 13.90
CA LYS A 60 -24.31 -21.64 12.85
C LYS A 60 -25.43 -22.18 11.99
N GLY A 61 -25.22 -22.29 10.67
CA GLY A 61 -26.22 -22.77 9.72
C GLY A 61 -27.21 -21.68 9.25
N THR A 62 -27.14 -20.48 9.81
CA THR A 62 -27.96 -19.36 9.35
C THR A 62 -27.34 -18.66 8.15
N THR A 63 -28.16 -17.96 7.35
CA THR A 63 -27.68 -17.09 6.25
C THR A 63 -26.68 -16.06 6.75
N ALA A 64 -26.89 -15.49 7.94
CA ALA A 64 -25.97 -14.54 8.53
C ALA A 64 -24.59 -15.14 8.79
N ALA A 65 -24.53 -16.41 9.28
CA ALA A 65 -23.27 -17.11 9.47
C ALA A 65 -22.54 -17.35 8.15
N TYR A 66 -23.23 -17.83 7.12
CA TYR A 66 -22.63 -18.05 5.81
C TYR A 66 -22.11 -16.73 5.17
N LEU A 67 -22.87 -15.66 5.26
CA LEU A 67 -22.45 -14.36 4.75
C LEU A 67 -21.22 -13.80 5.48
N ASN A 68 -21.12 -13.98 6.80
CA ASN A 68 -19.95 -13.58 7.55
C ASN A 68 -18.72 -14.43 7.20
N LEU A 69 -18.86 -15.75 7.17
CA LEU A 69 -17.74 -16.65 6.87
C LEU A 69 -17.22 -16.50 5.42
N ALA A 70 -18.12 -16.28 4.45
CA ALA A 70 -17.76 -16.01 3.07
C ALA A 70 -17.29 -14.56 2.85
N GLY A 71 -17.76 -13.65 3.69
CA GLY A 71 -17.47 -12.21 3.59
C GLY A 71 -16.00 -11.88 3.73
N ILE A 72 -15.28 -12.51 4.67
CA ILE A 72 -13.85 -12.25 4.88
C ILE A 72 -13.01 -12.63 3.66
N PRO A 73 -13.05 -13.85 3.10
CA PRO A 73 -12.33 -14.18 1.87
C PRO A 73 -12.69 -13.25 0.71
N PHE A 74 -13.98 -12.91 0.56
CA PHE A 74 -14.42 -11.99 -0.48
C PHE A 74 -13.81 -10.59 -0.31
N MET A 75 -13.84 -10.04 0.90
CA MET A 75 -13.21 -8.74 1.20
C MET A 75 -11.69 -8.77 0.96
N LEU A 76 -11.02 -9.86 1.28
CA LEU A 76 -9.59 -10.02 0.99
C LEU A 76 -9.31 -9.99 -0.51
N VAL A 77 -10.16 -10.63 -1.35
CA VAL A 77 -10.05 -10.55 -2.82
C VAL A 77 -10.20 -9.10 -3.30
N LEU A 78 -11.22 -8.39 -2.82
CA LEU A 78 -11.42 -6.97 -3.16
C LEU A 78 -10.22 -6.12 -2.75
N MET A 79 -9.63 -6.40 -1.58
CA MET A 79 -8.45 -5.68 -1.10
C MET A 79 -7.22 -5.92 -1.99
N VAL A 80 -7.00 -7.14 -2.50
CA VAL A 80 -5.93 -7.41 -3.48
C VAL A 80 -6.13 -6.55 -4.73
N PHE A 81 -7.35 -6.49 -5.27
CA PHE A 81 -7.62 -5.65 -6.45
C PHE A 81 -7.48 -4.16 -6.17
N PHE A 82 -7.83 -3.71 -4.96
CA PHE A 82 -7.57 -2.34 -4.53
C PHE A 82 -6.07 -2.02 -4.55
N PHE A 83 -5.21 -2.86 -4.00
CA PHE A 83 -3.77 -2.66 -4.04
C PHE A 83 -3.18 -2.79 -5.46
N VAL A 84 -3.73 -3.67 -6.30
CA VAL A 84 -3.41 -3.72 -7.73
C VAL A 84 -3.70 -2.36 -8.40
N PHE A 85 -4.84 -1.77 -8.09
CA PHE A 85 -5.23 -0.46 -8.61
C PHE A 85 -4.28 0.65 -8.12
N ILE A 86 -3.96 0.70 -6.83
CA ILE A 86 -2.97 1.63 -6.26
C ILE A 86 -1.62 1.48 -6.96
N ASN A 87 -1.13 0.25 -7.14
CA ASN A 87 0.13 0.01 -7.83
C ASN A 87 0.09 0.50 -9.29
N LYS A 88 -1.01 0.26 -10.01
CA LYS A 88 -1.18 0.77 -11.37
C LYS A 88 -1.11 2.29 -11.44
N ILE A 89 -1.77 2.99 -10.52
CA ILE A 89 -1.69 4.44 -10.43
C ILE A 89 -0.25 4.87 -10.20
N THR A 90 0.44 4.26 -9.23
CA THR A 90 1.83 4.58 -8.88
C THR A 90 2.78 4.38 -10.06
N VAL A 91 2.68 3.25 -10.75
CA VAL A 91 3.58 2.89 -11.86
C VAL A 91 3.28 3.73 -13.11
N ASN A 92 1.99 3.95 -13.42
CA ASN A 92 1.56 4.64 -14.61
C ASN A 92 1.42 6.16 -14.40
N SER A 93 1.60 6.67 -13.16
CA SER A 93 1.62 8.10 -12.95
C SER A 93 2.58 8.71 -13.96
N LYS A 94 2.09 9.62 -14.79
CA LYS A 94 2.93 10.41 -15.67
C LYS A 94 3.84 11.21 -14.73
N SER A 95 5.03 10.67 -14.48
CA SER A 95 6.08 11.51 -13.96
C SER A 95 6.19 12.63 -14.97
N ASP A 96 6.00 13.88 -14.57
CA ASP A 96 6.18 15.00 -15.45
C ASP A 96 7.57 14.94 -16.04
N LEU A 97 7.64 14.34 -17.22
CA LEU A 97 8.82 14.27 -18.07
C LEU A 97 9.05 15.64 -18.71
N PHE A 98 8.49 16.71 -18.12
CA PHE A 98 8.61 18.05 -18.65
C PHE A 98 10.03 18.57 -18.68
N SER A 99 10.91 17.98 -17.93
CA SER A 99 12.32 18.28 -18.05
C SER A 99 13.08 17.11 -18.68
N GLY A 100 12.62 16.61 -19.81
CA GLY A 100 13.25 15.52 -20.58
C GLY A 100 14.74 15.73 -20.93
N LYS A 101 15.43 16.60 -20.23
CA LYS A 101 16.83 16.98 -20.45
C LYS A 101 17.81 16.37 -19.46
N ILE A 102 17.36 15.73 -18.35
CA ILE A 102 18.29 15.30 -17.31
C ILE A 102 18.10 13.82 -16.97
N LYS A 103 19.10 13.01 -17.28
CA LYS A 103 19.13 11.55 -17.03
C LYS A 103 18.90 11.21 -15.55
N GLY A 104 19.54 11.93 -14.63
CA GLY A 104 19.44 11.68 -13.20
C GLY A 104 18.02 11.83 -12.65
N THR A 105 17.22 12.75 -13.17
CA THR A 105 15.82 12.96 -12.74
C THR A 105 14.93 11.78 -13.13
N ILE A 106 15.14 11.19 -14.32
CA ILE A 106 14.38 10.03 -14.78
C ILE A 106 14.73 8.81 -13.90
N GLU A 107 16.01 8.60 -13.62
CA GLU A 107 16.47 7.51 -12.76
C GLU A 107 15.93 7.63 -11.34
N LYS A 108 15.96 8.82 -10.74
CA LYS A 108 15.38 9.11 -9.43
C LYS A 108 13.90 8.76 -9.38
N LYS A 109 13.12 9.17 -10.38
CA LYS A 109 11.68 8.87 -10.48
C LYS A 109 11.41 7.37 -10.63
N LEU A 110 12.22 6.67 -11.41
CA LEU A 110 12.10 5.21 -11.57
C LEU A 110 12.44 4.48 -10.28
N LEU A 111 13.47 4.90 -9.56
CA LEU A 111 13.83 4.38 -8.25
C LEU A 111 12.71 4.62 -7.23
N PHE A 112 12.17 5.83 -7.18
CA PHE A 112 11.04 6.15 -6.31
C PHE A 112 9.83 5.25 -6.59
N LYS A 113 9.43 5.10 -7.86
CA LYS A 113 8.34 4.19 -8.25
C LYS A 113 8.61 2.74 -7.87
N LYS A 114 9.85 2.28 -8.01
CA LYS A 114 10.26 0.94 -7.58
C LYS A 114 10.05 0.76 -6.09
N TYR A 115 10.59 1.67 -5.27
CA TYR A 115 10.46 1.58 -3.82
C TYR A 115 9.01 1.74 -3.36
N ALA A 116 8.27 2.69 -3.94
CA ALA A 116 6.85 2.86 -3.65
C ALA A 116 6.04 1.62 -3.96
N SER A 117 6.28 0.95 -5.11
CA SER A 117 5.57 -0.27 -5.47
C SER A 117 5.91 -1.46 -4.57
N ILE A 118 7.17 -1.60 -4.15
CA ILE A 118 7.58 -2.65 -3.19
C ILE A 118 6.93 -2.40 -1.83
N PHE A 119 6.97 -1.17 -1.35
CA PHE A 119 6.35 -0.82 -0.08
C PHE A 119 4.83 -1.07 -0.10
N THR A 120 4.15 -0.65 -1.17
CA THR A 120 2.71 -0.91 -1.34
C THR A 120 2.40 -2.41 -1.32
N TRP A 121 3.28 -3.24 -1.88
CA TRP A 121 3.13 -4.70 -1.84
C TRP A 121 3.28 -5.26 -0.41
N ILE A 122 4.28 -4.78 0.34
CA ILE A 122 4.48 -5.16 1.75
C ILE A 122 3.25 -4.76 2.57
N LEU A 123 2.78 -3.52 2.39
CA LEU A 123 1.59 -3.01 3.06
C LEU A 123 0.33 -3.82 2.70
N ALA A 124 0.20 -4.25 1.44
CA ALA A 124 -0.88 -5.12 1.00
C ALA A 124 -0.84 -6.47 1.73
N LEU A 125 0.34 -7.10 1.79
CA LEU A 125 0.52 -8.37 2.50
C LEU A 125 0.16 -8.26 3.98
N GLU A 126 0.67 -7.24 4.67
CA GLU A 126 0.39 -6.99 6.09
C GLU A 126 -1.11 -6.75 6.34
N THR A 127 -1.75 -5.93 5.50
CA THR A 127 -3.19 -5.65 5.59
C THR A 127 -4.02 -6.91 5.41
N LEU A 128 -3.68 -7.75 4.42
CA LEU A 128 -4.39 -9.02 4.18
C LEU A 128 -4.25 -9.98 5.36
N ILE A 129 -3.05 -10.09 5.95
CA ILE A 129 -2.81 -10.91 7.13
C ILE A 129 -3.68 -10.43 8.29
N ILE A 130 -3.67 -9.12 8.60
CA ILE A 130 -4.44 -8.55 9.69
C ILE A 130 -5.94 -8.79 9.48
N MET A 131 -6.44 -8.59 8.27
CA MET A 131 -7.86 -8.81 7.94
C MET A 131 -8.26 -10.30 7.98
N ALA A 132 -7.33 -11.23 7.78
CA ALA A 132 -7.58 -12.66 7.87
C ALA A 132 -7.63 -13.19 9.31
N ILE A 133 -6.95 -12.53 10.26
CA ILE A 133 -6.81 -13.00 11.64
C ILE A 133 -8.14 -13.25 12.34
N PRO A 134 -9.19 -12.41 12.25
CA PRO A 134 -10.47 -12.71 12.89
C PRO A 134 -11.06 -14.03 12.44
N GLN A 135 -10.98 -14.35 11.15
CA GLN A 135 -11.46 -15.63 10.62
C GLN A 135 -10.62 -16.80 11.16
N VAL A 136 -9.30 -16.68 11.12
CA VAL A 136 -8.38 -17.69 11.64
C VAL A 136 -8.61 -17.91 13.15
N SER A 137 -8.84 -16.84 13.88
CA SER A 137 -9.15 -16.87 15.32
C SER A 137 -10.38 -17.71 15.61
N ILE A 138 -11.44 -17.50 14.84
CA ILE A 138 -12.70 -18.27 14.98
C ILE A 138 -12.48 -19.74 14.59
N LEU A 139 -11.80 -20.02 13.48
CA LEU A 139 -11.59 -21.37 12.97
C LEU A 139 -10.77 -22.25 13.91
N PHE A 140 -9.82 -21.68 14.62
CA PHE A 140 -8.87 -22.40 15.48
C PHE A 140 -9.03 -22.10 16.96
N ASN A 141 -10.09 -21.38 17.33
CA ASN A 141 -10.37 -20.95 18.71
C ASN A 141 -9.17 -20.24 19.37
N LEU A 142 -8.56 -19.32 18.63
CA LEU A 142 -7.43 -18.51 19.11
C LEU A 142 -7.96 -17.20 19.69
N GLY A 143 -7.24 -16.63 20.65
CA GLY A 143 -7.57 -15.30 21.16
C GLY A 143 -7.31 -14.21 20.12
N ILE A 144 -8.09 -13.13 20.18
CA ILE A 144 -7.95 -12.00 19.26
C ILE A 144 -6.63 -11.22 19.45
N GLU A 145 -5.99 -11.42 20.60
CA GLU A 145 -4.68 -10.84 20.94
C GLU A 145 -3.58 -11.23 19.97
N ILE A 146 -3.75 -12.28 19.16
CA ILE A 146 -2.83 -12.61 18.06
C ILE A 146 -2.72 -11.50 17.01
N MET A 147 -3.70 -10.58 16.94
CA MET A 147 -3.63 -9.40 16.09
C MET A 147 -2.57 -8.38 16.53
N THR A 148 -2.16 -8.41 17.79
CA THR A 148 -1.28 -7.36 18.37
C THR A 148 0.04 -7.27 17.62
N ILE A 149 0.70 -8.40 17.36
CA ILE A 149 2.01 -8.42 16.69
C ILE A 149 1.92 -7.90 15.24
N PRO A 150 1.01 -8.40 14.37
CA PRO A 150 0.84 -7.87 13.03
C PRO A 150 0.48 -6.38 13.01
N MET A 151 -0.33 -5.90 13.95
CA MET A 151 -0.66 -4.48 14.05
C MET A 151 0.57 -3.62 14.38
N ILE A 152 1.42 -4.07 15.31
CA ILE A 152 2.68 -3.37 15.62
C ILE A 152 3.58 -3.33 14.38
N ILE A 153 3.72 -4.44 13.67
CA ILE A 153 4.53 -4.51 12.44
C ILE A 153 4.00 -3.52 11.40
N LEU A 154 2.67 -3.47 11.20
CA LEU A 154 2.03 -2.52 10.29
C LEU A 154 2.36 -1.07 10.65
N PHE A 155 2.26 -0.69 11.92
CA PHE A 155 2.60 0.67 12.35
C PHE A 155 4.09 0.99 12.15
N ILE A 156 4.98 0.03 12.40
CA ILE A 156 6.42 0.20 12.13
C ILE A 156 6.66 0.39 10.63
N SER A 157 6.00 -0.40 9.77
CA SER A 157 6.12 -0.31 8.32
C SER A 157 5.62 1.04 7.79
N ILE A 158 4.47 1.53 8.27
CA ILE A 158 3.95 2.84 7.91
C ILE A 158 4.90 3.96 8.38
N GLY A 159 5.34 3.90 9.64
CA GLY A 159 6.29 4.87 10.19
C GLY A 159 7.61 4.88 9.42
N GLY A 160 8.16 3.71 9.15
CA GLY A 160 9.38 3.56 8.34
C GLY A 160 9.22 4.14 6.93
N PHE A 161 8.08 3.91 6.29
CA PHE A 161 7.79 4.50 4.98
C PHE A 161 7.71 6.03 5.03
N LEU A 162 7.07 6.60 6.03
CA LEU A 162 6.98 8.05 6.19
C LEU A 162 8.38 8.67 6.35
N VAL A 163 9.25 8.03 7.15
CA VAL A 163 10.64 8.45 7.32
C VAL A 163 11.41 8.36 6.00
N ILE A 164 11.32 7.24 5.30
CA ILE A 164 11.98 7.05 4.00
C ILE A 164 11.46 8.05 2.97
N SER A 165 10.15 8.30 2.92
CA SER A 165 9.53 9.26 2.03
C SER A 165 10.00 10.70 2.30
N TYR A 166 10.20 11.04 3.57
CA TYR A 166 10.76 12.33 3.96
C TYR A 166 12.20 12.49 3.44
N TYR A 167 13.07 11.48 3.63
CA TYR A 167 14.44 11.52 3.14
C TYR A 167 14.54 11.50 1.61
N PHE A 168 13.68 10.76 0.94
CA PHE A 168 13.66 10.72 -0.53
C PHE A 168 13.16 12.03 -1.15
N GLY A 169 12.40 12.82 -0.41
CA GLY A 169 11.76 14.02 -0.91
C GLY A 169 10.67 13.73 -1.93
N GLN A 170 9.99 14.77 -2.38
CA GLN A 170 8.87 14.66 -3.32
C GLN A 170 9.31 13.99 -4.64
N GLY A 171 8.64 12.89 -5.00
CA GLY A 171 8.93 12.14 -6.23
C GLY A 171 10.35 11.56 -6.31
N GLY A 172 11.04 11.41 -5.16
CA GLY A 172 12.39 10.86 -5.10
C GLY A 172 13.50 11.86 -5.40
N ARG A 173 13.23 13.15 -5.25
CA ARG A 173 14.17 14.24 -5.54
C ARG A 173 15.54 14.06 -4.88
N ASN A 174 15.57 13.60 -3.65
CA ASN A 174 16.78 13.45 -2.84
C ASN A 174 17.46 12.08 -2.98
N ILE A 175 16.94 11.19 -3.82
CA ILE A 175 17.56 9.88 -4.05
C ILE A 175 18.89 10.10 -4.78
N LYS A 176 19.97 9.54 -4.22
CA LYS A 176 21.27 9.55 -4.89
C LYS A 176 21.28 8.59 -6.07
N THR A 177 21.76 9.04 -7.21
CA THR A 177 21.92 8.24 -8.43
C THR A 177 23.37 8.19 -8.86
N THR A 178 23.73 7.19 -9.66
CA THR A 178 25.09 7.01 -10.18
C THR A 178 25.44 8.00 -11.29
N GLU A 179 24.45 8.61 -11.91
CA GLU A 179 24.64 9.62 -12.94
C GLU A 179 24.33 10.98 -12.34
N GLU A 180 25.37 11.75 -12.01
CA GLU A 180 25.28 13.18 -11.67
C GLU A 180 24.92 13.95 -12.93
N GLY A 181 23.64 14.13 -13.18
CA GLY A 181 23.14 15.12 -14.14
C GLY A 181 22.94 16.44 -13.44
N GLU A 182 23.18 17.56 -14.12
CA GLU A 182 22.83 18.89 -13.62
C GLU A 182 21.37 18.88 -13.13
N GLU A 183 21.18 19.08 -11.85
CA GLU A 183 19.85 19.17 -11.25
C GLU A 183 19.21 20.46 -11.75
N ASN A 184 18.18 20.34 -12.59
CA ASN A 184 17.32 21.48 -12.87
C ASN A 184 16.47 21.72 -11.61
N TYR A 185 17.07 22.42 -10.66
CA TYR A 185 16.34 22.96 -9.52
C TYR A 185 15.27 23.92 -10.08
N ARG A 186 14.01 23.61 -9.81
CA ARG A 186 13.02 24.67 -9.81
C ARG A 186 13.36 25.58 -8.64
N ASP A 187 13.63 26.84 -8.89
CA ASP A 187 13.97 27.86 -7.87
C ASP A 187 12.92 27.97 -6.74
N ASP A 188 11.76 27.36 -6.89
CA ASP A 188 10.63 27.42 -5.95
C ASP A 188 10.47 26.18 -5.07
N ASP A 189 11.34 25.16 -5.21
CA ASP A 189 11.23 23.91 -4.43
C ASP A 189 11.38 24.13 -2.92
N ASP A 190 12.20 25.08 -2.51
CA ASP A 190 12.40 25.46 -1.12
C ASP A 190 11.16 26.10 -0.47
N ARG A 191 10.17 26.45 -1.27
CA ARG A 191 8.91 27.08 -0.85
C ARG A 191 7.78 26.10 -0.59
N TYR A 192 8.02 24.79 -0.82
CA TYR A 192 7.02 23.76 -0.55
C TYR A 192 7.37 22.96 0.71
N ILE A 193 6.50 23.06 1.72
CA ILE A 193 6.57 22.29 2.95
C ILE A 193 5.92 20.92 2.70
N LEU A 194 6.59 19.83 3.13
CA LEU A 194 6.12 18.45 2.92
C LEU A 194 5.82 18.11 1.46
N GLY A 195 6.49 18.82 0.54
CA GLY A 195 6.38 18.55 -0.89
C GLY A 195 5.07 19.01 -1.57
N SER A 196 4.07 19.44 -0.81
CA SER A 196 2.74 19.78 -1.36
C SER A 196 2.18 21.13 -0.90
N ILE A 197 2.66 21.65 0.21
CA ILE A 197 2.14 22.89 0.80
C ILE A 197 3.08 24.02 0.41
N TYR A 198 2.60 24.93 -0.43
CA TYR A 198 3.34 26.14 -0.77
C TYR A 198 3.35 27.12 0.41
N TYR A 199 4.53 27.53 0.80
CA TYR A 199 4.70 28.56 1.82
C TYR A 199 5.84 29.51 1.43
N ASN A 200 5.50 30.75 1.12
CA ASN A 200 6.46 31.81 0.85
C ASN A 200 6.00 33.12 1.51
N LYS A 201 6.75 33.56 2.51
CA LYS A 201 6.46 34.80 3.25
C LYS A 201 6.41 36.06 2.37
N ASN A 202 7.09 36.04 1.24
CA ASN A 202 7.26 37.21 0.39
C ASN A 202 6.41 37.14 -0.88
N ASP A 203 5.53 36.15 -1.02
CA ASP A 203 4.68 36.00 -2.19
C ASP A 203 3.27 36.53 -1.87
N PRO A 204 2.83 37.61 -2.54
CA PRO A 204 1.47 38.11 -2.34
C PRO A 204 0.39 37.27 -3.02
N ALA A 205 0.75 36.21 -3.73
CA ALA A 205 -0.20 35.32 -4.41
C ALA A 205 -0.99 34.50 -3.39
N LEU A 206 -2.33 34.68 -3.38
CA LEU A 206 -3.27 33.91 -2.54
C LEU A 206 -3.54 32.51 -3.09
N MET A 207 -3.23 32.25 -4.36
CA MET A 207 -3.38 30.94 -5.01
C MET A 207 -2.13 30.63 -5.83
N VAL A 208 -1.56 29.46 -5.58
CA VAL A 208 -0.45 28.91 -6.36
C VAL A 208 -0.93 27.63 -7.02
N GLU A 209 -0.50 27.39 -8.25
CA GLU A 209 -0.81 26.15 -8.95
C GLU A 209 -0.45 24.94 -8.09
N LYS A 210 -1.45 24.08 -7.90
CA LYS A 210 -1.27 22.86 -7.11
C LYS A 210 -0.28 21.96 -7.82
N ARG A 211 0.84 21.64 -7.17
CA ARG A 211 1.71 20.58 -7.67
C ARG A 211 0.97 19.26 -7.58
N ILE A 212 0.49 18.80 -8.72
CA ILE A 212 0.02 17.42 -8.88
C ILE A 212 1.27 16.64 -9.26
N GLY A 213 1.83 15.93 -8.28
CA GLY A 213 2.99 15.07 -8.47
C GLY A 213 2.69 13.83 -9.29
#